data_84a028dc1a72e81098c5fe0d4e92259a
#
_entry.id   84a028dc1a72e81098c5fe0d4e92259a
#
_cell.length_a   1.000
_cell.length_b   1.000
_cell.length_c   1.000
_cell.angle_alpha   90.00
_cell.angle_beta   90.00
_cell.angle_gamma   90.00
#
_symmetry.space_group_name_H-M   'P 1'
#
loop_
_entity.id
_entity.type
_entity.pdbx_description
1 polymer ?
#
loop_
_entity_poly.entity_id
_entity_poly.type
_entity_poly.pdbx_seq_one_letter_code
_entity_poly.pdbx_strand_id
1 'polypeptide(L)'
;MREAYGVAAFRSRQNVLWFEQVLRRHGVPVSVISTPRDISMGCGLSVRFPLSRAEDVRRALREVNTSNLIGLYRAEYDGNRLRVTPLR
;
A
#
# COMPACT_ATOMS: atom_id res chain seq x y z
N MET A 1 6.07 -20.86 5.20
CA MET A 1 4.84 -20.17 4.82
C MET A 1 5.17 -18.79 4.27
N ARG A 2 4.69 -18.47 3.09
CA ARG A 2 4.94 -17.16 2.49
C ARG A 2 3.90 -16.18 2.97
N GLU A 3 4.36 -15.03 3.38
CA GLU A 3 3.49 -13.95 3.77
C GLU A 3 3.50 -12.90 2.66
N ALA A 4 2.32 -12.61 2.12
CA ALA A 4 2.17 -11.63 1.06
C ALA A 4 1.12 -10.61 1.45
N TYR A 5 1.35 -9.36 1.04
CA TYR A 5 0.42 -8.28 1.34
C TYR A 5 0.48 -7.22 0.25
N GLY A 6 -0.52 -6.35 0.25
CA GLY A 6 -0.56 -5.23 -0.68
C GLY A 6 0.06 -3.98 -0.05
N VAL A 7 0.60 -3.13 -0.91
CA VAL A 7 1.19 -1.86 -0.49
C VAL A 7 0.68 -0.76 -1.41
N ALA A 8 0.11 0.29 -0.82
CA ALA A 8 -0.25 1.50 -1.53
C ALA A 8 0.76 2.58 -1.14
N ALA A 9 1.61 2.97 -2.08
CA ALA A 9 2.69 3.90 -1.82
C ALA A 9 2.37 5.28 -2.37
N PHE A 10 2.60 6.30 -1.55
CA PHE A 10 2.37 7.70 -1.91
C PHE A 10 3.62 8.51 -1.66
N ARG A 11 3.78 9.62 -2.42
CA ARG A 11 4.87 10.57 -2.19
C ARG A 11 4.64 11.46 -0.99
N SER A 12 3.37 11.66 -0.61
CA SER A 12 2.98 12.56 0.47
C SER A 12 2.54 11.76 1.68
N ARG A 13 3.14 12.06 2.83
CA ARG A 13 2.76 11.45 4.10
C ARG A 13 1.30 11.72 4.43
N GLN A 14 0.83 12.92 4.14
CA GLN A 14 -0.56 13.29 4.38
C GLN A 14 -1.53 12.42 3.60
N ASN A 15 -1.19 12.10 2.35
CA ASN A 15 -2.01 11.23 1.53
C ASN A 15 -2.07 9.82 2.08
N VAL A 16 -0.97 9.33 2.65
CA VAL A 16 -0.94 8.02 3.28
C VAL A 16 -1.92 7.96 4.44
N LEU A 17 -1.85 8.96 5.32
CA LEU A 17 -2.72 9.01 6.50
C LEU A 17 -4.18 9.18 6.12
N TRP A 18 -4.45 9.97 5.10
CA TRP A 18 -5.80 10.14 4.57
C TRP A 18 -6.33 8.82 4.02
N PHE A 19 -5.52 8.15 3.20
CA PHE A 19 -5.94 6.90 2.57
C PHE A 19 -6.17 5.80 3.59
N GLU A 20 -5.35 5.77 4.64
CA GLU A 20 -5.56 4.83 5.74
C GLU A 20 -6.97 4.99 6.33
N GLN A 21 -7.37 6.24 6.58
CA GLN A 21 -8.69 6.52 7.14
C GLN A 21 -9.81 6.12 6.19
N VAL A 22 -9.65 6.39 4.91
CA VAL A 22 -10.64 6.01 3.91
C VAL A 22 -10.81 4.49 3.89
N LEU A 23 -9.71 3.75 3.88
CA LEU A 23 -9.78 2.29 3.88
C LEU A 23 -10.43 1.73 5.15
N ARG A 24 -10.14 2.33 6.30
CA ARG A 24 -10.79 1.92 7.54
C ARG A 24 -12.29 2.13 7.50
N ARG A 25 -12.76 3.20 6.88
CA ARG A 25 -14.19 3.42 6.69
C ARG A 25 -14.83 2.40 5.77
N HIS A 26 -14.07 1.85 4.83
CA HIS A 26 -14.52 0.76 3.96
C HIS A 26 -14.39 -0.61 4.62
N GLY A 27 -13.98 -0.66 5.88
CA GLY A 27 -13.84 -1.92 6.60
C GLY A 27 -12.60 -2.73 6.22
N VAL A 28 -11.62 -2.10 5.59
CA VAL A 28 -10.38 -2.77 5.22
C VAL A 28 -9.37 -2.65 6.36
N PRO A 29 -8.88 -3.78 6.90
CA PRO A 29 -7.84 -3.71 7.92
C PRO A 29 -6.52 -3.26 7.29
N VAL A 30 -5.95 -2.17 7.80
CA VAL A 30 -4.76 -1.56 7.23
C VAL A 30 -3.78 -1.14 8.32
N SER A 31 -2.53 -0.99 7.93
CA SER A 31 -1.51 -0.40 8.80
C SER A 31 -0.60 0.49 7.97
N VAL A 32 0.00 1.48 8.63
CA VAL A 32 0.99 2.34 7.99
C VAL A 32 2.36 1.72 8.20
N ILE A 33 3.12 1.61 7.13
CA ILE A 33 4.46 1.01 7.16
C ILE A 33 5.43 1.95 6.45
N SER A 34 6.72 1.73 6.69
CA SER A 34 7.76 2.37 5.88
C SER A 34 7.70 1.80 4.47
N THR A 35 7.82 2.68 3.48
CA THR A 35 7.81 2.26 2.09
C THR A 35 9.01 1.35 1.79
N PRO A 36 8.79 0.16 1.22
CA PRO A 36 9.91 -0.70 0.82
C PRO A 36 10.86 0.02 -0.14
N ARG A 37 12.15 -0.22 0.02
CA ARG A 37 13.18 0.44 -0.80
C ARG A 37 13.03 0.17 -2.28
N ASP A 38 12.49 -0.99 -2.63
CA ASP A 38 12.29 -1.35 -4.04
C ASP A 38 11.24 -0.46 -4.69
N ILE A 39 10.39 0.20 -3.90
CA ILE A 39 9.38 1.12 -4.42
C ILE A 39 9.94 2.54 -4.42
N SER A 40 10.59 2.93 -3.33
CA SER A 40 11.11 4.29 -3.18
C SER A 40 12.36 4.26 -2.33
N MET A 41 13.40 4.94 -2.80
CA MET A 41 14.68 5.05 -2.08
C MET A 41 14.61 6.03 -0.92
N GLY A 42 13.59 6.85 -0.84
CA GLY A 42 13.47 7.86 0.20
C GLY A 42 12.73 7.35 1.43
N CYS A 43 12.69 8.22 2.45
CA CYS A 43 11.89 7.97 3.64
C CYS A 43 10.44 8.26 3.32
N GLY A 44 9.66 7.23 3.05
CA GLY A 44 8.27 7.37 2.77
C GLY A 44 7.42 6.46 3.63
N LEU A 45 6.14 6.75 3.69
CA LEU A 45 5.16 5.89 4.32
C LEU A 45 4.25 5.32 3.26
N SER A 46 3.76 4.12 3.54
CA SER A 46 2.81 3.43 2.68
C SER A 46 1.74 2.79 3.51
N VAL A 47 0.64 2.41 2.87
CA VAL A 47 -0.43 1.68 3.52
C VAL A 47 -0.31 0.21 3.14
N ARG A 48 -0.24 -0.65 4.16
CA ARG A 48 -0.26 -2.10 3.98
C ARG A 48 -1.70 -2.59 4.10
N PHE A 49 -2.11 -3.44 3.18
CA PHE A 49 -3.47 -4.00 3.18
C PHE A 49 -3.44 -5.48 2.77
N PRO A 50 -4.46 -6.26 3.15
CA PRO A 50 -4.55 -7.65 2.70
C PRO A 50 -4.80 -7.73 1.20
N LEU A 51 -4.09 -8.61 0.51
CA LEU A 51 -4.26 -8.78 -0.93
C LEU A 51 -5.69 -9.17 -1.31
N SER A 52 -6.38 -9.88 -0.44
CA SER A 52 -7.77 -10.27 -0.67
C SER A 52 -8.73 -9.08 -0.75
N ARG A 53 -8.28 -7.90 -0.29
CA ARG A 53 -9.09 -6.69 -0.30
C ARG A 53 -8.63 -5.68 -1.36
N ALA A 54 -7.84 -6.13 -2.35
CA ALA A 54 -7.29 -5.24 -3.38
C ALA A 54 -8.37 -4.49 -4.16
N GLU A 55 -9.51 -5.14 -4.44
CA GLU A 55 -10.60 -4.46 -5.15
C GLU A 55 -11.20 -3.33 -4.33
N ASP A 56 -11.33 -3.54 -3.01
CA ASP A 56 -11.82 -2.48 -2.13
C ASP A 56 -10.84 -1.32 -2.09
N VAL A 57 -9.55 -1.61 -2.13
CA VAL A 57 -8.51 -0.58 -2.17
C VAL A 57 -8.60 0.23 -3.45
N ARG A 58 -8.79 -0.43 -4.59
CA ARG A 58 -8.97 0.26 -5.86
C ARG A 58 -10.19 1.17 -5.88
N ARG A 59 -11.29 0.71 -5.29
CA ARG A 59 -12.49 1.55 -5.16
C ARG A 59 -12.23 2.77 -4.29
N ALA A 60 -11.54 2.55 -3.17
CA ALA A 60 -11.22 3.65 -2.26
C ALA A 60 -10.33 4.70 -2.91
N LEU A 61 -9.46 4.29 -3.84
CA LEU A 61 -8.60 5.23 -4.55
C LEU A 61 -9.40 6.26 -5.36
N ARG A 62 -10.63 5.94 -5.74
CA ARG A 62 -11.50 6.88 -6.45
C ARG A 62 -11.96 8.04 -5.57
N GLU A 63 -11.87 7.88 -4.26
CA GLU A 63 -12.31 8.90 -3.31
C GLU A 63 -11.20 9.84 -2.89
N VAL A 64 -9.95 9.56 -3.30
CA VAL A 64 -8.81 10.36 -2.89
C VAL A 64 -8.09 10.92 -4.09
N ASN A 65 -7.30 11.98 -3.83
CA ASN A 65 -6.43 12.55 -4.86
C ASN A 65 -5.24 11.61 -5.07
N THR A 66 -5.10 11.11 -6.30
CA THR A 66 -4.05 10.16 -6.64
C THR A 66 -2.82 10.80 -7.28
N SER A 67 -2.73 12.13 -7.29
CA SER A 67 -1.59 12.82 -7.91
C SER A 67 -0.26 12.46 -7.22
N ASN A 68 -0.30 12.11 -5.95
CA ASN A 68 0.89 11.69 -5.21
C ASN A 68 1.01 10.18 -5.06
N LEU A 69 0.17 9.43 -5.74
CA LEU A 69 0.24 7.97 -5.72
C LEU A 69 1.44 7.50 -6.55
N ILE A 70 2.32 6.74 -5.92
CA ILE A 70 3.41 6.07 -6.62
C ILE A 70 2.89 4.82 -7.31
N GLY A 71 2.10 4.03 -6.59
CA GLY A 71 1.49 2.85 -7.16
C GLY A 71 0.97 1.89 -6.11
N LEU A 72 0.35 0.83 -6.61
CA LEU A 72 -0.06 -0.32 -5.81
C LEU A 72 0.88 -1.47 -6.09
N TYR A 73 1.29 -2.17 -5.06
CA TYR A 73 2.29 -3.22 -5.17
C TYR A 73 1.88 -4.46 -4.37
N ARG A 74 2.43 -5.59 -4.79
CA ARG A 74 2.39 -6.82 -4.02
C ARG A 74 3.76 -7.02 -3.41
N ALA A 75 3.82 -7.22 -2.10
CA ALA A 75 5.05 -7.52 -1.38
C ALA A 75 4.95 -8.94 -0.83
N GLU A 76 5.99 -9.72 -1.03
CA GLU A 76 6.01 -11.11 -0.60
C GLU A 76 7.41 -11.47 -0.14
N TYR A 77 7.50 -12.14 1.01
CA TYR A 77 8.77 -12.67 1.48
C TYR A 77 9.09 -13.98 0.78
N ASP A 78 10.30 -14.06 0.23
CA ASP A 78 10.83 -15.26 -0.39
C ASP A 78 12.14 -15.56 0.34
N GLY A 79 12.08 -16.45 1.33
CA GLY A 79 13.16 -16.62 2.26
C GLY A 79 13.34 -15.35 3.10
N ASN A 80 14.54 -14.77 3.05
CA ASN A 80 14.84 -13.53 3.78
C ASN A 80 14.68 -12.27 2.93
N ARG A 81 14.23 -12.42 1.69
CA ARG A 81 14.11 -11.30 0.76
C ARG A 81 12.66 -10.89 0.59
N LEU A 82 12.44 -9.59 0.62
CA LEU A 82 11.14 -9.03 0.27
C LEU A 82 11.12 -8.77 -1.23
N ARG A 83 10.20 -9.43 -1.94
CA ARG A 83 9.99 -9.20 -3.36
C ARG A 83 8.79 -8.28 -3.54
N VAL A 84 8.98 -7.22 -4.30
CA VAL A 84 7.94 -6.23 -4.54
C VAL A 84 7.69 -6.14 -6.03
N THR A 85 6.43 -6.34 -6.42
CA THR A 85 6.03 -6.27 -7.82
C THR A 85 4.79 -5.40 -7.96
N PRO A 86 4.62 -4.72 -9.11
CA PRO A 86 3.40 -3.93 -9.31
C PRO A 86 2.16 -4.82 -9.24
N LEU A 87 1.13 -4.29 -8.61
CA LEU A 87 -0.16 -4.97 -8.50
C LEU A 87 -1.05 -4.50 -9.64
N ARG A 88 -1.49 -5.43 -10.45
CA ARG A 88 -2.31 -5.13 -11.63
C ARG A 88 -3.76 -5.50 -11.44
#